data_06c92bf3206e60eabf3747d0da024e74
#
_entry.id   06c92bf3206e60eabf3747d0da024e74
#
_cell.length_a   1.000
_cell.length_b   1.000
_cell.length_c   1.000
_cell.angle_alpha   90.00
_cell.angle_beta   90.00
_cell.angle_gamma   90.00
#
_symmetry.space_group_name_H-M   'P 1'
#
loop_
_entity.id
_entity.type
_entity.pdbx_description
1 polymer ?
#
loop_
_entity_poly.entity_id
_entity_poly.type
_entity_poly.pdbx_seq_one_letter_code
_entity_poly.pdbx_strand_id
1 'polypeptide(L)'
;MNICLYGSGSRKIDKIYTDEAYNLGRFMAEHNHTLVFGGGDTGMMGFCAKGVHDNNGKSIGIAPEWISEFEPLCKDCTKFIYVDSMDERKHEFVKNSDAFIISPGGIGTLDEFFEIITLKKLKRNDKEIIVFNINHFFDKMLEMIDEMNEKGFLYKQSEIFKVANTIDEIFEILEGNGND
;
A
#
# COMPACT_ATOMS: atom_id res chain seq x y z
N MET A 1 14.06 -2.15 -2.61
CA MET A 1 13.15 -2.54 -1.52
C MET A 1 11.94 -3.24 -2.06
N ASN A 2 11.29 -4.05 -1.25
CA ASN A 2 9.95 -4.55 -1.50
C ASN A 2 8.93 -3.60 -0.85
N ILE A 3 8.08 -2.97 -1.63
CA ILE A 3 7.12 -1.97 -1.15
C ILE A 3 5.72 -2.53 -1.28
N CYS A 4 5.01 -2.67 -0.16
CA CYS A 4 3.62 -3.13 -0.13
C CYS A 4 2.67 -1.98 -0.46
N LEU A 5 1.76 -2.20 -1.40
CA LEU A 5 0.66 -1.30 -1.71
C LEU A 5 -0.65 -1.88 -1.20
N TYR A 6 -1.29 -1.16 -0.28
CA TYR A 6 -2.69 -1.35 0.06
C TYR A 6 -3.54 -0.35 -0.70
N GLY A 7 -4.57 -0.79 -1.37
CA GLY A 7 -5.40 0.07 -2.21
C GLY A 7 -6.62 -0.63 -2.80
N SER A 8 -7.50 0.14 -3.41
CA SER A 8 -8.74 -0.36 -3.98
C SER A 8 -8.51 -1.31 -5.17
N GLY A 9 -9.27 -2.42 -5.20
CA GLY A 9 -9.46 -3.24 -6.40
C GLY A 9 -10.67 -2.82 -7.26
N SER A 10 -11.41 -1.78 -6.87
CA SER A 10 -12.62 -1.35 -7.56
C SER A 10 -12.35 -0.81 -8.97
N ARG A 11 -13.18 -1.22 -9.94
CA ARG A 11 -13.17 -0.69 -11.31
C ARG A 11 -13.90 0.65 -11.46
N LYS A 12 -14.58 1.11 -10.40
CA LYS A 12 -15.46 2.30 -10.43
C LYS A 12 -14.82 3.53 -9.79
N ILE A 13 -13.50 3.59 -9.75
CA ILE A 13 -12.78 4.75 -9.24
C ILE A 13 -12.42 5.72 -10.37
N ASP A 14 -12.33 7.01 -10.05
CA ASP A 14 -12.02 8.04 -11.02
C ASP A 14 -10.61 7.89 -11.60
N LYS A 15 -10.46 8.37 -12.83
CA LYS A 15 -9.21 8.26 -13.60
C LYS A 15 -7.99 8.85 -12.88
N ILE A 16 -8.17 9.92 -12.09
CA ILE A 16 -7.10 10.55 -11.32
C ILE A 16 -6.38 9.53 -10.41
N TYR A 17 -7.14 8.62 -9.77
CA TYR A 17 -6.57 7.61 -8.90
C TYR A 17 -5.83 6.52 -9.67
N THR A 18 -6.38 6.08 -10.79
CA THR A 18 -5.73 5.04 -11.62
C THR A 18 -4.48 5.56 -12.32
N ASP A 19 -4.47 6.82 -12.75
CA ASP A 19 -3.29 7.46 -13.34
C ASP A 19 -2.16 7.57 -12.31
N GLU A 20 -2.47 8.03 -11.09
CA GLU A 20 -1.48 8.12 -10.01
C GLU A 20 -0.98 6.73 -9.58
N ALA A 21 -1.85 5.71 -9.55
CA ALA A 21 -1.43 4.35 -9.27
C ALA A 21 -0.47 3.82 -10.34
N TYR A 22 -0.76 4.06 -11.62
CA TYR A 22 0.13 3.68 -12.73
C TYR A 22 1.48 4.39 -12.63
N ASN A 23 1.48 5.70 -12.37
CA ASN A 23 2.70 6.49 -12.20
C ASN A 23 3.53 6.00 -11.01
N LEU A 24 2.90 5.66 -9.88
CA LEU A 24 3.59 5.08 -8.73
C LEU A 24 4.27 3.75 -9.09
N GLY A 25 3.57 2.88 -9.83
CA GLY A 25 4.14 1.61 -10.30
C GLY A 25 5.33 1.81 -11.24
N ARG A 26 5.23 2.74 -12.17
CA ARG A 26 6.33 3.13 -13.05
C ARG A 26 7.54 3.61 -12.25
N PHE A 27 7.32 4.51 -11.29
CA PHE A 27 8.38 5.03 -10.43
C PHE A 27 9.07 3.93 -9.61
N MET A 28 8.28 2.99 -9.05
CA MET A 28 8.84 1.81 -8.37
C MET A 28 9.77 1.02 -9.28
N ALA A 29 9.38 0.77 -10.52
CA ALA A 29 10.18 0.02 -11.49
C ALA A 29 11.48 0.76 -11.84
N GLU A 30 11.39 2.06 -12.13
CA GLU A 30 12.52 2.93 -12.46
C GLU A 30 13.57 2.99 -11.35
N HIS A 31 13.15 2.90 -10.08
CA HIS A 31 14.00 2.87 -8.88
C HIS A 31 14.37 1.46 -8.40
N ASN A 32 14.11 0.43 -9.20
CA ASN A 32 14.41 -0.97 -8.88
C ASN A 32 13.74 -1.47 -7.59
N HIS A 33 12.55 -0.98 -7.27
CA HIS A 33 11.72 -1.52 -6.20
C HIS A 33 10.81 -2.64 -6.72
N THR A 34 10.43 -3.54 -5.82
CA THR A 34 9.46 -4.61 -6.11
C THR A 34 8.12 -4.24 -5.49
N LEU A 35 7.06 -4.26 -6.27
CA LEU A 35 5.70 -4.12 -5.76
C LEU A 35 5.26 -5.39 -5.04
N VAL A 36 4.79 -5.28 -3.80
CA VAL A 36 4.05 -6.31 -3.08
C VAL A 36 2.60 -5.84 -2.94
N PHE A 37 1.61 -6.68 -3.28
CA PHE A 37 0.21 -6.25 -3.29
C PHE A 37 -0.75 -7.44 -3.23
N GLY A 38 -2.04 -7.14 -3.12
CA GLY A 38 -3.10 -8.15 -3.02
C GLY A 38 -3.38 -8.97 -4.28
N GLY A 39 -2.60 -8.79 -5.33
CA GLY A 39 -2.71 -9.59 -6.55
C GLY A 39 -3.89 -9.20 -7.46
N GLY A 40 -4.72 -8.22 -7.12
CA GLY A 40 -5.85 -7.79 -7.96
C GLY A 40 -5.41 -7.10 -9.25
N ASP A 41 -6.14 -7.32 -10.33
CA ASP A 41 -5.85 -6.80 -11.69
C ASP A 41 -6.65 -5.54 -12.05
N THR A 42 -7.30 -4.92 -11.07
CA THR A 42 -8.14 -3.73 -11.27
C THR A 42 -7.93 -2.69 -10.16
N GLY A 43 -8.45 -1.49 -10.38
CA GLY A 43 -8.36 -0.40 -9.43
C GLY A 43 -6.94 0.09 -9.18
N MET A 44 -6.67 0.62 -7.99
CA MET A 44 -5.35 1.07 -7.59
C MET A 44 -4.29 -0.03 -7.71
N MET A 45 -4.63 -1.24 -7.26
CA MET A 45 -3.73 -2.40 -7.31
C MET A 45 -3.34 -2.76 -8.75
N GLY A 46 -4.32 -2.94 -9.62
CA GLY A 46 -4.09 -3.36 -11.00
C GLY A 46 -3.34 -2.31 -11.83
N PHE A 47 -3.68 -1.03 -11.67
CA PHE A 47 -2.97 0.04 -12.38
C PHE A 47 -1.55 0.25 -11.88
N CYS A 48 -1.28 0.09 -10.58
CA CYS A 48 0.08 0.12 -10.06
C CYS A 48 0.90 -1.07 -10.60
N ALA A 49 0.35 -2.28 -10.55
CA ALA A 49 0.99 -3.47 -11.14
C ALA A 49 1.27 -3.30 -12.63
N LYS A 50 0.32 -2.71 -13.38
CA LYS A 50 0.51 -2.38 -14.80
C LYS A 50 1.67 -1.40 -15.00
N GLY A 51 1.76 -0.34 -14.20
CA GLY A 51 2.88 0.61 -14.25
C GLY A 51 4.22 -0.07 -13.99
N VAL A 52 4.28 -0.99 -13.03
CA VAL A 52 5.47 -1.81 -12.76
C VAL A 52 5.85 -2.67 -13.97
N HIS A 53 4.89 -3.42 -14.54
CA HIS A 53 5.16 -4.37 -15.61
C HIS A 53 5.51 -3.68 -16.94
N ASP A 54 4.82 -2.61 -17.32
CA ASP A 54 5.10 -1.82 -18.52
C ASP A 54 6.52 -1.22 -18.51
N ASN A 55 7.14 -1.10 -17.32
CA ASN A 55 8.51 -0.60 -17.15
C ASN A 55 9.50 -1.69 -16.67
N ASN A 56 9.21 -2.95 -16.96
CA ASN A 56 10.07 -4.11 -16.67
C ASN A 56 10.41 -4.30 -15.18
N GLY A 57 9.58 -3.80 -14.30
CA GLY A 57 9.71 -3.97 -12.84
C GLY A 57 9.24 -5.34 -12.36
N LYS A 58 9.37 -5.58 -11.07
CA LYS A 58 9.00 -6.83 -10.40
C LYS A 58 7.80 -6.64 -9.49
N SER A 59 6.96 -7.67 -9.40
CA SER A 59 5.82 -7.69 -8.50
C SER A 59 5.61 -9.04 -7.82
N ILE A 60 5.06 -9.01 -6.61
CA ILE A 60 4.66 -10.16 -5.81
C ILE A 60 3.20 -9.99 -5.45
N GLY A 61 2.33 -10.81 -6.03
CA GLY A 61 0.92 -10.90 -5.64
C GLY A 61 0.74 -11.83 -4.44
N ILE A 62 -0.12 -11.50 -3.49
CA ILE A 62 -0.43 -12.33 -2.32
C ILE A 62 -1.93 -12.37 -2.12
N ALA A 63 -2.55 -13.53 -2.32
CA ALA A 63 -3.99 -13.68 -2.17
C ALA A 63 -4.40 -15.14 -1.90
N PRO A 64 -5.54 -15.38 -1.23
CA PRO A 64 -6.18 -16.68 -1.23
C PRO A 64 -6.68 -17.05 -2.64
N GLU A 65 -6.63 -18.33 -3.00
CA GLU A 65 -7.13 -18.79 -4.31
C GLU A 65 -8.60 -18.43 -4.54
N TRP A 66 -9.43 -18.54 -3.50
CA TRP A 66 -10.86 -18.26 -3.57
C TRP A 66 -11.21 -16.80 -3.87
N ILE A 67 -10.27 -15.84 -3.69
CA ILE A 67 -10.51 -14.43 -4.01
C ILE A 67 -10.72 -14.21 -5.50
N SER A 68 -10.20 -15.10 -6.34
CA SER A 68 -10.42 -15.09 -7.80
C SER A 68 -11.89 -15.21 -8.21
N GLU A 69 -12.76 -15.69 -7.31
CA GLU A 69 -14.22 -15.72 -7.53
C GLU A 69 -14.85 -14.32 -7.46
N PHE A 70 -14.20 -13.36 -6.81
CA PHE A 70 -14.70 -12.00 -6.57
C PHE A 70 -13.99 -10.93 -7.41
N GLU A 71 -12.70 -11.12 -7.67
CA GLU A 71 -11.88 -10.18 -8.43
C GLU A 71 -10.87 -10.90 -9.33
N PRO A 72 -10.57 -10.38 -10.53
CA PRO A 72 -9.54 -10.96 -11.38
C PRO A 72 -8.17 -10.76 -10.76
N LEU A 73 -7.34 -11.81 -10.79
CA LEU A 73 -5.97 -11.77 -10.34
C LEU A 73 -5.01 -11.44 -11.48
N CYS A 74 -3.97 -10.69 -11.15
CA CYS A 74 -2.87 -10.33 -12.03
C CYS A 74 -2.11 -11.59 -12.50
N LYS A 75 -2.01 -11.77 -13.81
CA LYS A 75 -1.33 -12.94 -14.41
C LYS A 75 0.15 -12.71 -14.65
N ASP A 76 0.58 -11.45 -14.68
CA ASP A 76 1.92 -11.04 -15.08
C ASP A 76 2.85 -10.80 -13.87
N CYS A 77 2.40 -11.16 -12.66
CA CYS A 77 3.23 -11.06 -11.46
C CYS A 77 4.52 -11.90 -11.61
N THR A 78 5.64 -11.31 -11.22
CA THR A 78 6.93 -12.02 -11.17
C THR A 78 6.87 -13.22 -10.23
N LYS A 79 6.11 -13.09 -9.15
CA LYS A 79 5.82 -14.17 -8.18
C LYS A 79 4.38 -14.00 -7.67
N PHE A 80 3.70 -15.13 -7.44
CA PHE A 80 2.40 -15.14 -6.76
C PHE A 80 2.47 -16.09 -5.57
N ILE A 81 2.02 -15.61 -4.38
CA ILE A 81 1.97 -16.38 -3.14
C ILE A 81 0.49 -16.62 -2.84
N TYR A 82 0.08 -17.87 -2.92
CA TYR A 82 -1.25 -18.29 -2.49
C TYR A 82 -1.24 -18.59 -1.00
N VAL A 83 -2.28 -18.18 -0.31
CA VAL A 83 -2.49 -18.35 1.14
C VAL A 83 -3.86 -18.96 1.40
N ASP A 84 -4.08 -19.50 2.59
CA ASP A 84 -5.34 -20.16 2.93
C ASP A 84 -6.39 -19.19 3.51
N SER A 85 -5.94 -18.10 4.13
CA SER A 85 -6.80 -17.16 4.85
C SER A 85 -6.41 -15.69 4.66
N MET A 86 -7.33 -14.78 5.01
CA MET A 86 -7.04 -13.35 5.03
C MET A 86 -6.02 -12.97 6.13
N ASP A 87 -6.00 -13.69 7.25
CA ASP A 87 -5.02 -13.45 8.31
C ASP A 87 -3.61 -13.85 7.84
N GLU A 88 -3.48 -14.98 7.17
CA GLU A 88 -2.21 -15.39 6.55
C GLU A 88 -1.75 -14.41 5.48
N ARG A 89 -2.69 -13.91 4.66
CA ARG A 89 -2.41 -12.86 3.65
C ARG A 89 -1.77 -11.63 4.27
N LYS A 90 -2.36 -11.10 5.35
CA LYS A 90 -1.83 -9.92 6.05
C LYS A 90 -0.46 -10.20 6.66
N HIS A 91 -0.26 -11.40 7.22
CA HIS A 91 1.05 -11.82 7.71
C HIS A 91 2.12 -11.89 6.59
N GLU A 92 1.77 -12.46 5.45
CA GLU A 92 2.70 -12.54 4.30
C GLU A 92 3.01 -11.15 3.71
N PHE A 93 2.09 -10.18 3.73
CA PHE A 93 2.41 -8.78 3.38
C PHE A 93 3.51 -8.23 4.28
N VAL A 94 3.36 -8.37 5.59
CA VAL A 94 4.37 -7.88 6.55
C VAL A 94 5.72 -8.56 6.35
N LYS A 95 5.73 -9.85 6.13
CA LYS A 95 6.95 -10.66 5.95
C LYS A 95 7.72 -10.34 4.67
N ASN A 96 7.02 -10.05 3.58
CA ASN A 96 7.62 -9.87 2.26
C ASN A 96 7.91 -8.39 1.90
N SER A 97 7.65 -7.44 2.78
CA SER A 97 7.78 -6.01 2.48
C SER A 97 8.76 -5.30 3.39
N ASP A 98 9.39 -4.24 2.89
CA ASP A 98 10.31 -3.37 3.62
C ASP A 98 9.64 -2.04 4.00
N ALA A 99 8.61 -1.63 3.27
CA ALA A 99 7.80 -0.44 3.50
C ALA A 99 6.36 -0.64 3.01
N PHE A 100 5.45 0.23 3.44
CA PHE A 100 4.04 0.19 3.10
C PHE A 100 3.55 1.52 2.57
N ILE A 101 2.81 1.48 1.46
CA ILE A 101 2.08 2.63 0.90
C ILE A 101 0.59 2.34 0.98
N ILE A 102 -0.14 3.24 1.61
CA ILE A 102 -1.60 3.18 1.75
C ILE A 102 -2.20 4.13 0.73
N SER A 103 -2.73 3.60 -0.34
CA SER A 103 -3.38 4.37 -1.40
C SER A 103 -4.90 4.37 -1.25
N PRO A 104 -5.63 5.26 -1.94
CA PRO A 104 -7.09 5.33 -1.86
C PRO A 104 -7.77 3.97 -2.01
N GLY A 105 -8.65 3.65 -1.07
CA GLY A 105 -9.31 2.35 -1.01
C GLY A 105 -10.50 2.32 -0.08
N GLY A 106 -11.15 1.16 -0.02
CA GLY A 106 -12.32 0.92 0.80
C GLY A 106 -11.99 0.30 2.17
N ILE A 107 -12.98 -0.43 2.70
CA ILE A 107 -12.90 -1.03 4.04
C ILE A 107 -11.72 -2.00 4.17
N GLY A 108 -11.42 -2.80 3.14
CA GLY A 108 -10.27 -3.72 3.18
C GLY A 108 -8.94 -2.99 3.30
N THR A 109 -8.78 -1.89 2.56
CA THR A 109 -7.57 -1.03 2.66
C THR A 109 -7.44 -0.40 4.04
N LEU A 110 -8.55 0.03 4.65
CA LEU A 110 -8.54 0.58 6.01
C LEU A 110 -8.26 -0.49 7.06
N ASP A 111 -8.78 -1.71 6.91
CA ASP A 111 -8.47 -2.84 7.78
C ASP A 111 -6.95 -3.14 7.79
N GLU A 112 -6.34 -3.23 6.60
CA GLU A 112 -4.90 -3.42 6.44
C GLU A 112 -4.09 -2.24 7.02
N PHE A 113 -4.54 -1.01 6.82
CA PHE A 113 -3.90 0.18 7.37
C PHE A 113 -3.93 0.20 8.89
N PHE A 114 -5.09 0.01 9.50
CA PHE A 114 -5.22 0.04 10.96
C PHE A 114 -4.47 -1.12 11.63
N GLU A 115 -4.38 -2.27 10.99
CA GLU A 115 -3.56 -3.38 11.48
C GLU A 115 -2.07 -3.01 11.46
N ILE A 116 -1.54 -2.52 10.33
CA ILE A 116 -0.10 -2.27 10.22
C ILE A 116 0.37 -1.13 11.15
N ILE A 117 -0.44 -0.07 11.34
CA ILE A 117 -0.12 1.00 12.30
C ILE A 117 -0.24 0.51 13.75
N THR A 118 -1.14 -0.42 14.03
CA THR A 118 -1.23 -1.06 15.36
C THR A 118 0.02 -1.88 15.64
N LEU A 119 0.50 -2.68 14.68
CA LEU A 119 1.73 -3.44 14.81
C LEU A 119 2.94 -2.51 15.04
N LYS A 120 3.01 -1.37 14.34
CA LYS A 120 4.08 -0.38 14.54
C LYS A 120 4.00 0.25 15.93
N LYS A 121 2.82 0.67 16.38
CA LYS A 121 2.59 1.19 17.73
C LYS A 121 3.04 0.19 18.81
N LEU A 122 2.81 -1.09 18.60
CA LEU A 122 3.20 -2.16 19.51
C LEU A 122 4.66 -2.62 19.34
N LYS A 123 5.45 -1.95 18.51
CA LYS A 123 6.86 -2.30 18.18
C LYS A 123 7.01 -3.74 17.64
N ARG A 124 6.01 -4.19 16.87
CA ARG A 124 6.02 -5.47 16.15
C ARG A 124 6.30 -5.30 14.66
N ASN A 125 6.36 -4.07 14.20
CA ASN A 125 6.77 -3.64 12.88
C ASN A 125 7.48 -2.28 13.02
N ASP A 126 8.66 -2.14 12.46
CA ASP A 126 9.46 -0.90 12.46
C ASP A 126 9.52 -0.22 11.08
N LYS A 127 8.92 -0.87 10.08
CA LYS A 127 8.97 -0.43 8.69
C LYS A 127 8.25 0.88 8.47
N GLU A 128 8.65 1.62 7.43
CA GLU A 128 8.01 2.88 7.06
C GLU A 128 6.59 2.63 6.52
N ILE A 129 5.65 3.46 6.96
CA ILE A 129 4.25 3.42 6.53
C ILE A 129 3.90 4.80 6.01
N ILE A 130 3.45 4.90 4.76
CA ILE A 130 3.17 6.17 4.08
C ILE A 130 1.71 6.14 3.60
N VAL A 131 0.92 7.11 4.03
CA VAL A 131 -0.42 7.36 3.50
C VAL A 131 -0.28 8.23 2.26
N PHE A 132 -0.57 7.68 1.09
CA PHE A 132 -0.58 8.42 -0.17
C PHE A 132 -1.93 9.11 -0.36
N ASN A 133 -1.99 10.37 0.03
CA ASN A 133 -3.23 11.17 0.10
C ASN A 133 -3.57 11.83 -1.24
N ILE A 134 -3.74 11.01 -2.29
CA ILE A 134 -4.11 11.45 -3.63
C ILE A 134 -5.41 12.24 -3.57
N ASN A 135 -5.37 13.46 -4.12
CA ASN A 135 -6.55 14.32 -4.24
C ASN A 135 -7.33 14.48 -2.92
N HIS A 136 -6.59 14.54 -1.78
CA HIS A 136 -7.19 14.73 -0.46
C HIS A 136 -8.18 13.62 -0.02
N PHE A 137 -8.03 12.42 -0.58
CA PHE A 137 -8.95 11.29 -0.31
C PHE A 137 -9.02 10.94 1.18
N PHE A 138 -7.90 10.99 1.89
CA PHE A 138 -7.80 10.60 3.29
C PHE A 138 -7.95 11.74 4.30
N ASP A 139 -8.23 12.99 3.88
CA ASP A 139 -8.27 14.14 4.79
C ASP A 139 -9.16 13.88 6.01
N LYS A 140 -10.40 13.39 5.82
CA LYS A 140 -11.32 13.11 6.93
C LYS A 140 -10.86 11.98 7.86
N MET A 141 -10.17 10.98 7.32
CA MET A 141 -9.57 9.92 8.14
C MET A 141 -8.41 10.48 8.96
N LEU A 142 -7.58 11.31 8.37
CA LEU A 142 -6.47 11.97 9.05
C LEU A 142 -6.97 12.91 10.14
N GLU A 143 -7.99 13.73 9.87
CA GLU A 143 -8.65 14.57 10.88
C GLU A 143 -9.18 13.75 12.06
N MET A 144 -9.81 12.60 11.80
CA MET A 144 -10.27 11.70 12.87
C MET A 144 -9.11 11.15 13.71
N ILE A 145 -7.99 10.79 13.07
CA ILE A 145 -6.79 10.28 13.76
C ILE A 145 -6.14 11.40 14.58
N ASP A 146 -6.09 12.63 14.07
CA ASP A 146 -5.61 13.81 14.80
C ASP A 146 -6.46 14.05 16.04
N GLU A 147 -7.80 13.99 15.94
CA GLU A 147 -8.70 14.11 17.06
C GLU A 147 -8.49 13.00 18.12
N MET A 148 -8.21 11.76 17.69
CA MET A 148 -7.85 10.68 18.62
C MET A 148 -6.56 11.00 19.38
N ASN A 149 -5.58 11.60 18.72
CA ASN A 149 -4.32 12.00 19.35
C ASN A 149 -4.55 13.15 20.35
N GLU A 150 -5.30 14.18 19.98
CA GLU A 150 -5.64 15.31 20.85
C GLU A 150 -6.41 14.89 22.11
N LYS A 151 -7.32 13.93 21.95
CA LYS A 151 -8.13 13.38 23.06
C LYS A 151 -7.42 12.29 23.87
N GLY A 152 -6.18 11.93 23.52
CA GLY A 152 -5.36 10.96 24.25
C GLY A 152 -5.68 9.49 23.96
N PHE A 153 -6.48 9.17 22.94
CA PHE A 153 -6.73 7.79 22.48
C PHE A 153 -5.56 7.23 21.65
N LEU A 154 -4.87 8.10 20.94
CA LEU A 154 -3.65 7.78 20.21
C LEU A 154 -2.51 8.65 20.75
N TYR A 155 -1.29 8.13 20.81
CA TYR A 155 -0.13 8.85 21.28
C TYR A 155 0.99 8.81 20.26
N LYS A 156 1.57 9.99 19.93
CA LYS A 156 2.69 10.14 18.99
C LYS A 156 2.40 9.60 17.57
N GLN A 157 1.32 10.04 16.95
CA GLN A 157 0.93 9.65 15.59
C GLN A 157 2.06 9.82 14.57
N SER A 158 2.83 10.92 14.62
CA SER A 158 3.92 11.22 13.70
C SER A 158 5.07 10.19 13.69
N GLU A 159 5.15 9.36 14.73
CA GLU A 159 6.10 8.26 14.81
C GLU A 159 5.55 6.95 14.21
N ILE A 160 4.25 6.90 13.88
CA ILE A 160 3.59 5.68 13.41
C ILE A 160 3.53 5.62 11.89
N PHE A 161 3.15 6.71 11.24
CA PHE A 161 3.09 6.83 9.78
C PHE A 161 3.35 8.24 9.31
N LYS A 162 3.68 8.38 8.03
CA LYS A 162 3.86 9.67 7.35
C LYS A 162 2.76 9.84 6.30
N VAL A 163 2.53 11.08 5.87
CA VAL A 163 1.58 11.42 4.80
C VAL A 163 2.36 12.01 3.64
N ALA A 164 2.06 11.59 2.43
CA ALA A 164 2.60 12.12 1.19
C ALA A 164 1.43 12.44 0.24
N ASN A 165 1.48 13.56 -0.44
CA ASN A 165 0.48 13.99 -1.41
C ASN A 165 0.93 13.74 -2.85
N THR A 166 2.23 13.52 -3.06
CA THR A 166 2.86 13.27 -4.35
C THR A 166 3.75 12.04 -4.32
N ILE A 167 4.04 11.49 -5.48
CA ILE A 167 4.96 10.36 -5.63
C ILE A 167 6.38 10.77 -5.22
N ASP A 168 6.81 11.98 -5.56
CA ASP A 168 8.14 12.49 -5.20
C ASP A 168 8.31 12.53 -3.68
N GLU A 169 7.30 13.02 -2.93
CA GLU A 169 7.30 12.99 -1.45
C GLU A 169 7.41 11.57 -0.89
N ILE A 170 6.76 10.57 -1.52
CA ILE A 170 6.88 9.16 -1.11
C ILE A 170 8.34 8.71 -1.19
N PHE A 171 9.00 8.97 -2.32
CA PHE A 171 10.37 8.52 -2.53
C PHE A 171 11.38 9.31 -1.70
N GLU A 172 11.16 10.61 -1.47
CA GLU A 172 11.95 11.37 -0.50
C GLU A 172 11.89 10.75 0.91
N ILE A 173 10.70 10.30 1.34
CA ILE A 173 10.54 9.62 2.63
C ILE A 173 11.27 8.27 2.65
N LEU A 174 11.18 7.50 1.58
CA LEU A 174 11.76 6.15 1.49
C LEU A 174 13.29 6.20 1.34
N GLU A 175 13.82 7.15 0.57
CA GLU A 175 15.25 7.26 0.26
C GLU A 175 15.98 8.12 1.28
N GLY A 176 15.33 9.11 1.90
CA GLY A 176 15.92 9.99 2.93
C GLY A 176 16.28 9.26 4.22
N ASN A 177 15.75 8.10 4.48
CA ASN A 177 16.11 7.27 5.64
C ASN A 177 17.37 6.39 5.43
N GLY A 178 18.04 6.52 4.28
CA GLY A 178 19.24 5.74 3.92
C GLY A 178 20.58 6.47 4.09
N ASN A 179 20.58 7.70 4.58
CA ASN A 179 21.78 8.57 4.69
C ASN A 179 22.11 9.05 6.11
N ASP A 180 21.82 8.26 7.15
CA ASP A 180 22.36 8.48 8.50
C ASP A 180 23.20 7.31 8.99
#